data_b66a9870828fb451ce78c1bce262520d
#
_entry.id   b66a9870828fb451ce78c1bce262520d
#
_cell.length_a   1.000
_cell.length_b   1.000
_cell.length_c   1.000
_cell.angle_alpha   90.00
_cell.angle_beta   90.00
_cell.angle_gamma   90.00
#
_symmetry.space_group_name_H-M   'P 1'
#
loop_
_entity.id
_entity.type
_entity.pdbx_description
1 polymer ?
#
loop_
_entity_poly.entity_id
_entity_poly.type
_entity_poly.pdbx_seq_one_letter_code
_entity_poly.pdbx_strand_id
1 'polypeptide(L)'
;RQRQMCIRDRKYAHVTFFFNGGRETPYDAEERILVPSPKVATYDLKPEMSAYEVKDKLVEAINTQKFDFIVVNYANGDMVGHTGIYGAIEKAVKAIDECVKDTVEAAKANGYEVIIIADHGNADHALNEDGTPNTAHSLNPVPFVYVTENKNAKVENGVLADVCLLYTSD
;
A
#
# COMPACT_ATOMS: atom_id res chain seq x y z
N ARG A 1 21.20 4.30 -8.97
CA ARG A 1 19.96 4.61 -8.26
C ARG A 1 19.53 3.42 -7.44
N GLN A 2 18.98 3.65 -6.27
CA GLN A 2 18.57 2.61 -5.34
C GLN A 2 17.04 2.56 -5.25
N ARG A 3 16.51 1.35 -5.09
CA ARG A 3 15.10 1.11 -4.81
C ARG A 3 14.95 0.62 -3.38
N GLN A 4 13.89 1.03 -2.74
CA GLN A 4 13.51 0.55 -1.42
C GLN A 4 12.12 -0.08 -1.50
N MET A 5 11.95 -1.26 -0.93
CA MET A 5 10.65 -1.90 -0.79
C MET A 5 10.37 -2.23 0.67
N CYS A 6 9.24 -1.75 1.17
CA CYS A 6 8.77 -2.06 2.52
C CYS A 6 7.63 -3.07 2.43
N ILE A 7 7.76 -4.23 3.05
CA ILE A 7 6.84 -5.35 2.87
C ILE A 7 6.48 -6.03 4.18
N ARG A 8 5.35 -6.75 4.10
CA ARG A 8 4.94 -7.73 5.11
C ARG A 8 5.12 -9.15 4.57
N ASP A 9 5.19 -10.14 5.47
CA ASP A 9 5.35 -11.54 5.11
C ASP A 9 4.25 -12.07 4.19
N ARG A 10 2.98 -11.68 4.40
CA ARG A 10 1.82 -12.14 3.60
C ARG A 10 1.69 -11.51 2.21
N LYS A 11 2.25 -10.33 1.98
CA LYS A 11 2.22 -9.63 0.68
C LYS A 11 3.64 -9.45 0.13
N TYR A 12 4.58 -10.27 0.57
CA TYR A 12 5.98 -10.24 0.12
C TYR A 12 6.09 -10.33 -1.40
N ALA A 13 5.46 -11.32 -2.00
CA ALA A 13 5.55 -11.56 -3.43
C ALA A 13 5.00 -10.38 -4.27
N HIS A 14 4.00 -9.63 -3.78
CA HIS A 14 3.37 -8.54 -4.53
C HIS A 14 4.34 -7.41 -4.84
N VAL A 15 5.13 -6.99 -3.85
CA VAL A 15 6.09 -5.88 -3.99
C VAL A 15 7.53 -6.34 -4.25
N THR A 16 7.75 -7.63 -4.45
CA THR A 16 9.05 -8.20 -4.83
C THR A 16 8.93 -9.00 -6.11
N PHE A 17 8.52 -10.27 -6.02
CA PHE A 17 8.47 -11.19 -7.16
C PHE A 17 7.62 -10.66 -8.32
N PHE A 18 6.34 -10.30 -8.06
CA PHE A 18 5.45 -9.81 -9.12
C PHE A 18 5.85 -8.42 -9.60
N PHE A 19 6.18 -7.52 -8.69
CA PHE A 19 6.64 -6.17 -9.03
C PHE A 19 7.95 -6.20 -9.86
N ASN A 20 8.81 -7.17 -9.61
CA ASN A 20 10.06 -7.38 -10.35
C ASN A 20 9.90 -8.27 -11.60
N GLY A 21 8.67 -8.45 -12.10
CA GLY A 21 8.41 -9.22 -13.31
C GLY A 21 8.71 -10.72 -13.17
N GLY A 22 8.46 -11.30 -12.00
CA GLY A 22 8.69 -12.72 -11.71
C GLY A 22 10.11 -13.05 -11.23
N ARG A 23 10.90 -12.05 -10.86
CA ARG A 23 12.27 -12.24 -10.36
C ARG A 23 12.29 -12.19 -8.82
N GLU A 24 12.76 -13.26 -8.19
CA GLU A 24 12.93 -13.32 -6.72
C GLU A 24 14.20 -12.62 -6.23
N THR A 25 15.28 -12.71 -7.01
CA THR A 25 16.57 -12.09 -6.65
C THR A 25 16.46 -10.57 -6.74
N PRO A 26 16.83 -9.83 -5.68
CA PRO A 26 16.86 -8.37 -5.74
C PRO A 26 17.73 -7.86 -6.89
N TYR A 27 17.42 -6.70 -7.42
CA TYR A 27 18.32 -5.96 -8.30
C TYR A 27 19.48 -5.36 -7.50
N ASP A 28 20.62 -5.08 -8.13
CA ASP A 28 21.84 -4.63 -7.46
C ASP A 28 21.64 -3.37 -6.60
N ALA A 29 20.68 -2.52 -6.97
CA ALA A 29 20.35 -1.30 -6.23
C ALA A 29 19.01 -1.39 -5.46
N GLU A 30 18.54 -2.59 -5.17
CA GLU A 30 17.30 -2.84 -4.45
C GLU A 30 17.57 -3.22 -2.99
N GLU A 31 16.93 -2.51 -2.07
CA GLU A 31 16.91 -2.86 -0.64
C GLU A 31 15.48 -3.22 -0.21
N ARG A 32 15.34 -4.25 0.61
CA ARG A 32 14.06 -4.75 1.10
C ARG A 32 13.97 -4.61 2.60
N ILE A 33 12.91 -4.00 3.09
CA ILE A 33 12.59 -3.95 4.51
C ILE A 33 11.38 -4.85 4.75
N LEU A 34 11.59 -5.92 5.50
CA LEU A 34 10.53 -6.84 5.89
C LEU A 34 10.05 -6.51 7.30
N VAL A 35 8.76 -6.24 7.42
CA VAL A 35 8.08 -6.06 8.70
C VAL A 35 7.13 -7.23 8.89
N PRO A 36 7.38 -8.12 9.86
CA PRO A 36 6.57 -9.31 10.07
C PRO A 36 5.14 -8.94 10.50
N SER A 37 4.17 -9.69 10.04
CA SER A 37 2.78 -9.56 10.46
C SER A 37 2.59 -10.05 11.91
N PRO A 38 1.62 -9.50 12.65
CA PRO A 38 1.35 -9.92 14.02
C PRO A 38 0.89 -11.38 14.05
N LYS A 39 1.34 -12.12 15.07
CA LYS A 39 0.96 -13.51 15.32
C LYS A 39 -0.39 -13.57 16.04
N VAL A 40 -1.47 -13.38 15.30
CA VAL A 40 -2.86 -13.47 15.79
C VAL A 40 -3.62 -14.55 15.01
N ALA A 41 -4.66 -15.12 15.61
CA ALA A 41 -5.47 -16.15 14.96
C ALA A 41 -6.19 -15.59 13.73
N THR A 42 -6.81 -14.42 13.87
CA THR A 42 -7.49 -13.67 12.79
C THR A 42 -7.18 -12.18 12.94
N TYR A 43 -7.17 -11.43 11.83
CA TYR A 43 -6.73 -10.03 11.84
C TYR A 43 -7.76 -9.04 12.38
N ASP A 44 -9.01 -9.45 12.61
CA ASP A 44 -9.98 -8.66 13.36
C ASP A 44 -9.57 -8.42 14.82
N LEU A 45 -8.76 -9.32 15.39
CA LEU A 45 -8.20 -9.16 16.73
C LEU A 45 -7.10 -8.10 16.81
N LYS A 46 -6.49 -7.74 15.68
CA LYS A 46 -5.48 -6.69 15.55
C LYS A 46 -5.58 -6.00 14.18
N PRO A 47 -6.61 -5.17 13.96
CA PRO A 47 -6.91 -4.60 12.64
C PRO A 47 -5.80 -3.69 12.09
N GLU A 48 -5.08 -2.97 12.95
CA GLU A 48 -3.93 -2.16 12.58
C GLU A 48 -2.76 -3.01 12.07
N MET A 49 -2.74 -4.32 12.37
CA MET A 49 -1.68 -5.26 11.98
C MET A 49 -0.28 -4.69 12.34
N SER A 50 0.62 -4.54 11.37
CA SER A 50 1.93 -3.89 11.54
C SER A 50 2.02 -2.56 10.79
N ALA A 51 0.87 -1.90 10.50
CA ALA A 51 0.86 -0.68 9.67
C ALA A 51 1.74 0.43 10.25
N TYR A 52 1.66 0.67 11.56
CA TYR A 52 2.47 1.71 12.21
C TYR A 52 3.97 1.43 12.14
N GLU A 53 4.39 0.18 12.34
CA GLU A 53 5.80 -0.20 12.20
C GLU A 53 6.28 -0.07 10.75
N VAL A 54 5.46 -0.46 9.77
CA VAL A 54 5.75 -0.24 8.34
C VAL A 54 5.89 1.24 8.06
N LYS A 55 4.98 2.09 8.56
CA LYS A 55 5.01 3.54 8.41
C LYS A 55 6.29 4.14 9.01
N ASP A 56 6.67 3.72 10.23
CA ASP A 56 7.88 4.24 10.88
C ASP A 56 9.14 3.93 10.06
N LYS A 57 9.28 2.70 9.56
CA LYS A 57 10.38 2.29 8.68
C LYS A 57 10.37 3.03 7.35
N LEU A 58 9.19 3.26 6.80
CA LEU A 58 9.02 3.99 5.54
C LEU A 58 9.43 5.46 5.70
N VAL A 59 8.97 6.13 6.76
CA VAL A 59 9.34 7.53 7.07
C VAL A 59 10.84 7.63 7.34
N GLU A 60 11.43 6.67 8.07
CA GLU A 60 12.89 6.59 8.24
C GLU A 60 13.61 6.51 6.89
N ALA A 61 13.19 5.61 6.01
CA ALA A 61 13.78 5.45 4.67
C ALA A 61 13.65 6.73 3.81
N ILE A 62 12.49 7.38 3.82
CA ILE A 62 12.25 8.64 3.13
C ILE A 62 13.21 9.73 3.63
N ASN A 63 13.36 9.87 4.96
CA ASN A 63 14.19 10.89 5.57
C ASN A 63 15.69 10.70 5.30
N THR A 64 16.12 9.48 4.94
CA THR A 64 17.52 9.26 4.53
C THR A 64 17.85 9.87 3.17
N GLN A 65 16.85 10.13 2.33
CA GLN A 65 17.01 10.58 0.94
C GLN A 65 17.95 9.67 0.10
N LYS A 66 18.11 8.43 0.54
CA LYS A 66 19.00 7.45 -0.10
C LYS A 66 18.38 6.83 -1.36
N PHE A 67 17.04 6.78 -1.41
CA PHE A 67 16.31 6.05 -2.42
C PHE A 67 15.65 6.99 -3.41
N ASP A 68 15.75 6.68 -4.69
CA ASP A 68 15.05 7.41 -5.76
C ASP A 68 13.60 6.93 -5.92
N PHE A 69 13.32 5.68 -5.52
CA PHE A 69 12.00 5.06 -5.68
C PHE A 69 11.71 4.13 -4.49
N ILE A 70 10.52 4.28 -3.91
CA ILE A 70 10.08 3.49 -2.76
C ILE A 70 8.71 2.91 -3.06
N VAL A 71 8.53 1.61 -2.81
CA VAL A 71 7.25 0.91 -2.91
C VAL A 71 6.87 0.33 -1.56
N VAL A 72 5.63 0.53 -1.16
CA VAL A 72 5.07 -0.01 0.07
C VAL A 72 3.70 -0.62 -0.20
N ASN A 73 3.37 -1.70 0.50
CA ASN A 73 2.03 -2.28 0.52
C ASN A 73 1.50 -2.35 1.96
N TYR A 74 0.31 -1.80 2.16
CA TYR A 74 -0.48 -1.96 3.38
C TYR A 74 -1.59 -2.99 3.13
N ALA A 75 -1.44 -4.19 3.67
CA ALA A 75 -2.38 -5.29 3.43
C ALA A 75 -3.65 -5.26 4.32
N ASN A 76 -3.83 -4.24 5.14
CA ASN A 76 -4.88 -4.20 6.16
C ASN A 76 -6.29 -4.27 5.56
N GLY A 77 -6.58 -3.48 4.51
CA GLY A 77 -7.89 -3.44 3.87
C GLY A 77 -8.34 -4.81 3.38
N ASP A 78 -7.44 -5.53 2.71
CA ASP A 78 -7.69 -6.87 2.20
C ASP A 78 -7.76 -7.91 3.33
N MET A 79 -6.72 -7.98 4.15
CA MET A 79 -6.61 -9.03 5.18
C MET A 79 -7.68 -8.96 6.26
N VAL A 80 -8.06 -7.75 6.68
CA VAL A 80 -9.13 -7.55 7.66
C VAL A 80 -10.49 -7.61 6.97
N GLY A 81 -10.60 -7.16 5.72
CA GLY A 81 -11.81 -7.26 4.92
C GLY A 81 -12.33 -8.69 4.81
N HIS A 82 -11.44 -9.65 4.59
CA HIS A 82 -11.78 -11.07 4.56
C HIS A 82 -12.38 -11.63 5.85
N THR A 83 -12.25 -10.94 6.98
CA THR A 83 -12.88 -11.37 8.24
C THR A 83 -14.39 -11.09 8.29
N GLY A 84 -14.87 -10.16 7.47
CA GLY A 84 -16.27 -9.74 7.47
C GLY A 84 -16.73 -8.99 8.72
N ILE A 85 -15.81 -8.59 9.59
CA ILE A 85 -16.13 -7.88 10.84
C ILE A 85 -16.03 -6.38 10.60
N TYR A 86 -17.15 -5.72 10.33
CA TYR A 86 -17.23 -4.32 9.92
C TYR A 86 -16.45 -3.37 10.84
N GLY A 87 -16.61 -3.48 12.17
CA GLY A 87 -15.90 -2.63 13.12
C GLY A 87 -14.38 -2.84 13.12
N ALA A 88 -13.90 -4.02 12.74
CA ALA A 88 -12.47 -4.27 12.53
C ALA A 88 -11.98 -3.66 11.22
N ILE A 89 -12.77 -3.77 10.15
CA ILE A 89 -12.47 -3.16 8.85
C ILE A 89 -12.35 -1.64 8.98
N GLU A 90 -13.29 -1.00 9.67
CA GLU A 90 -13.24 0.45 9.93
C GLU A 90 -11.95 0.85 10.66
N LYS A 91 -11.56 0.11 11.69
CA LYS A 91 -10.29 0.36 12.41
C LYS A 91 -9.07 0.16 11.54
N ALA A 92 -9.08 -0.87 10.68
CA ALA A 92 -8.00 -1.13 9.75
C ALA A 92 -7.81 0.03 8.75
N VAL A 93 -8.91 0.52 8.18
CA VAL A 93 -8.89 1.65 7.23
C VAL A 93 -8.41 2.93 7.91
N LYS A 94 -8.88 3.24 9.14
CA LYS A 94 -8.41 4.40 9.92
C LYS A 94 -6.91 4.34 10.20
N ALA A 95 -6.39 3.16 10.58
CA ALA A 95 -4.97 2.99 10.81
C ALA A 95 -4.13 3.22 9.54
N ILE A 96 -4.64 2.77 8.37
CA ILE A 96 -3.99 3.05 7.09
C ILE A 96 -4.02 4.55 6.78
N ASP A 97 -5.16 5.22 6.97
CA ASP A 97 -5.30 6.65 6.70
C ASP A 97 -4.28 7.48 7.49
N GLU A 98 -4.14 7.20 8.80
CA GLU A 98 -3.13 7.81 9.66
C GLU A 98 -1.71 7.55 9.14
N CYS A 99 -1.39 6.30 8.79
CA CYS A 99 -0.07 5.92 8.27
C CYS A 99 0.24 6.59 6.94
N VAL A 100 -0.73 6.67 6.04
CA VAL A 100 -0.59 7.31 4.72
C VAL A 100 -0.39 8.81 4.89
N LYS A 101 -1.14 9.46 5.79
CA LYS A 101 -0.95 10.88 6.11
C LYS A 101 0.49 11.18 6.50
N ASP A 102 1.01 10.50 7.52
CA ASP A 102 2.38 10.71 8.01
C ASP A 102 3.43 10.45 6.91
N THR A 103 3.21 9.41 6.09
CA THR A 103 4.07 9.08 4.96
C THR A 103 4.08 10.17 3.91
N VAL A 104 2.91 10.68 3.52
CA VAL A 104 2.78 11.74 2.52
C VAL A 104 3.42 13.03 3.02
N GLU A 105 3.24 13.39 4.29
CA GLU A 105 3.88 14.56 4.90
C GLU A 105 5.40 14.45 4.86
N ALA A 106 5.96 13.28 5.23
CA ALA A 106 7.40 13.03 5.16
C ALA A 106 7.93 13.05 3.73
N ALA A 107 7.21 12.44 2.78
CA ALA A 107 7.58 12.40 1.38
C ALA A 107 7.64 13.80 0.77
N LYS A 108 6.61 14.62 0.99
CA LYS A 108 6.57 16.03 0.54
C LYS A 108 7.72 16.84 1.12
N ALA A 109 8.00 16.70 2.42
CA ALA A 109 9.08 17.41 3.09
C ALA A 109 10.47 17.06 2.51
N ASN A 110 10.61 15.87 1.90
CA ASN A 110 11.85 15.39 1.30
C ASN A 110 11.86 15.45 -0.24
N GLY A 111 10.87 16.11 -0.86
CA GLY A 111 10.83 16.32 -2.31
C GLY A 111 10.42 15.11 -3.13
N TYR A 112 9.79 14.11 -2.51
CA TYR A 112 9.19 12.98 -3.22
C TYR A 112 7.79 13.30 -3.71
N GLU A 113 7.45 12.78 -4.86
CA GLU A 113 6.07 12.67 -5.33
C GLU A 113 5.48 11.35 -4.86
N VAL A 114 4.17 11.28 -4.60
CA VAL A 114 3.52 10.09 -4.07
C VAL A 114 2.36 9.66 -4.95
N ILE A 115 2.30 8.36 -5.24
CA ILE A 115 1.16 7.71 -5.86
C ILE A 115 0.53 6.77 -4.83
N ILE A 116 -0.77 6.94 -4.58
CA ILE A 116 -1.56 6.08 -3.71
C ILE A 116 -2.58 5.35 -4.57
N ILE A 117 -2.59 4.04 -4.48
CA ILE A 117 -3.44 3.17 -5.29
C ILE A 117 -3.82 1.91 -4.51
N ALA A 118 -4.89 1.23 -4.93
CA ALA A 118 -5.19 -0.13 -4.51
C ALA A 118 -5.14 -1.08 -5.71
N ASP A 119 -4.81 -2.35 -5.48
CA ASP A 119 -4.77 -3.41 -6.48
C ASP A 119 -6.16 -4.01 -6.77
N HIS A 120 -7.06 -3.94 -5.81
CA HIS A 120 -8.48 -4.33 -5.90
C HIS A 120 -9.27 -3.73 -4.74
N GLY A 121 -10.59 -3.80 -4.82
CA GLY A 121 -11.49 -3.47 -3.73
C GLY A 121 -11.74 -4.68 -2.82
N ASN A 122 -12.03 -4.41 -1.54
CA ASN A 122 -12.48 -5.36 -0.53
C ASN A 122 -13.20 -4.61 0.60
N ALA A 123 -12.45 -3.82 1.39
CA ALA A 123 -12.99 -3.04 2.52
C ALA A 123 -14.03 -1.97 2.10
N ASP A 124 -14.04 -1.56 0.84
CA ASP A 124 -14.99 -0.64 0.23
C ASP A 124 -16.41 -1.24 0.11
N HIS A 125 -16.54 -2.57 0.13
CA HIS A 125 -17.78 -3.32 0.03
C HIS A 125 -17.88 -4.38 1.12
N ALA A 126 -17.84 -3.94 2.38
CA ALA A 126 -17.80 -4.81 3.55
C ALA A 126 -19.12 -5.49 3.89
N LEU A 127 -20.25 -4.97 3.41
CA LEU A 127 -21.59 -5.50 3.63
C LEU A 127 -22.35 -5.68 2.31
N ASN A 128 -23.08 -6.76 2.21
CA ASN A 128 -24.04 -6.99 1.13
C ASN A 128 -25.30 -6.13 1.34
N GLU A 129 -26.16 -6.03 0.32
CA GLU A 129 -27.43 -5.27 0.38
C GLU A 129 -28.38 -5.77 1.48
N ASP A 130 -28.30 -7.03 1.84
CA ASP A 130 -29.08 -7.65 2.93
C ASP A 130 -28.47 -7.44 4.33
N GLY A 131 -27.34 -6.71 4.42
CA GLY A 131 -26.61 -6.43 5.65
C GLY A 131 -25.71 -7.58 6.12
N THR A 132 -25.59 -8.66 5.37
CA THR A 132 -24.64 -9.74 5.68
C THR A 132 -23.21 -9.34 5.33
N PRO A 133 -22.18 -9.87 6.03
CA PRO A 133 -20.79 -9.59 5.71
C PRO A 133 -20.42 -10.02 4.28
N ASN A 134 -19.76 -9.13 3.54
CA ASN A 134 -19.08 -9.48 2.31
C ASN A 134 -17.59 -9.66 2.59
N THR A 135 -17.06 -10.83 2.28
CA THR A 135 -15.63 -11.17 2.49
C THR A 135 -14.87 -11.35 1.17
N ALA A 136 -15.54 -11.10 0.03
CA ALA A 136 -14.95 -11.21 -1.29
C ALA A 136 -14.35 -9.88 -1.76
N HIS A 137 -13.47 -9.96 -2.75
CA HIS A 137 -13.01 -8.76 -3.46
C HIS A 137 -14.18 -8.12 -4.22
N SER A 138 -14.23 -6.79 -4.21
CA SER A 138 -15.18 -6.05 -5.03
C SER A 138 -14.59 -5.76 -6.43
N LEU A 139 -15.49 -5.53 -7.39
CA LEU A 139 -15.12 -5.07 -8.73
C LEU A 139 -15.25 -3.54 -8.86
N ASN A 140 -15.38 -2.84 -7.76
CA ASN A 140 -15.46 -1.39 -7.75
C ASN A 140 -14.15 -0.77 -8.27
N PRO A 141 -14.22 0.37 -8.97
CA PRO A 141 -13.03 1.11 -9.33
C PRO A 141 -12.21 1.47 -8.08
N VAL A 142 -10.90 1.26 -8.14
CA VAL A 142 -9.99 1.63 -7.06
C VAL A 142 -9.55 3.09 -7.19
N PRO A 143 -9.26 3.78 -6.08
CA PRO A 143 -8.76 5.14 -6.13
C PRO A 143 -7.34 5.18 -6.72
N PHE A 144 -7.06 6.26 -7.46
CA PHE A 144 -5.72 6.64 -7.87
C PHE A 144 -5.49 8.09 -7.45
N VAL A 145 -4.55 8.31 -6.55
CA VAL A 145 -4.23 9.65 -6.04
C VAL A 145 -2.76 9.96 -6.34
N TYR A 146 -2.52 11.07 -7.03
CA TYR A 146 -1.18 11.57 -7.31
C TYR A 146 -0.92 12.84 -6.49
N VAL A 147 0.02 12.79 -5.59
CA VAL A 147 0.45 13.91 -4.75
C VAL A 147 1.73 14.50 -5.32
N THR A 148 1.63 15.71 -5.88
CA THR A 148 2.73 16.41 -6.53
C THR A 148 2.62 17.92 -6.33
N GLU A 149 3.74 18.62 -6.36
CA GLU A 149 3.77 20.09 -6.42
C GLU A 149 3.59 20.63 -7.85
N ASN A 150 3.58 19.76 -8.86
CA ASN A 150 3.35 20.14 -10.25
C ASN A 150 1.88 20.48 -10.49
N LYS A 151 1.56 21.77 -10.52
CA LYS A 151 0.19 22.28 -10.75
C LYS A 151 -0.38 21.98 -12.13
N ASN A 152 0.45 21.57 -13.07
CA ASN A 152 0.04 21.18 -14.43
C ASN A 152 -0.19 19.67 -14.58
N ALA A 153 0.09 18.88 -13.54
CA ALA A 153 -0.17 17.47 -13.56
C ALA A 153 -1.66 17.18 -13.72
N LYS A 154 -1.98 16.21 -14.57
CA LYS A 154 -3.34 15.71 -14.78
C LYS A 154 -3.38 14.22 -14.58
N VAL A 155 -4.46 13.75 -14.02
CA VAL A 155 -4.74 12.32 -13.83
C VAL A 155 -6.00 11.99 -14.63
N GLU A 156 -5.95 10.92 -15.41
CA GLU A 156 -7.06 10.38 -16.17
C GLU A 156 -7.44 9.00 -15.64
N ASN A 157 -8.67 8.58 -15.87
CA ASN A 157 -9.09 7.22 -15.56
C ASN A 157 -8.37 6.23 -16.48
N GLY A 158 -7.96 5.11 -15.88
CA GLY A 158 -7.23 4.06 -16.59
C GLY A 158 -7.42 2.70 -15.94
N VAL A 159 -6.57 1.76 -16.29
CA VAL A 159 -6.50 0.44 -15.68
C VAL A 159 -5.20 0.28 -14.89
N LEU A 160 -5.12 -0.72 -14.02
CA LEU A 160 -3.95 -0.94 -13.16
C LEU A 160 -2.64 -1.09 -13.95
N ALA A 161 -2.71 -1.63 -15.16
CA ALA A 161 -1.54 -1.76 -16.04
C ALA A 161 -0.95 -0.41 -16.47
N ASP A 162 -1.75 0.66 -16.52
CA ASP A 162 -1.28 1.98 -16.92
C ASP A 162 -0.36 2.61 -15.88
N VAL A 163 -0.50 2.21 -14.60
CA VAL A 163 0.35 2.71 -13.50
C VAL A 163 1.82 2.33 -13.73
N CYS A 164 2.09 1.17 -14.30
CA CYS A 164 3.44 0.71 -14.61
C CYS A 164 4.16 1.62 -15.62
N LEU A 165 3.43 2.30 -16.50
CA LEU A 165 3.97 3.18 -17.52
C LEU A 165 4.41 4.56 -16.98
N LEU A 166 3.92 4.96 -15.82
CA LEU A 166 4.21 6.29 -15.24
C LEU A 166 5.67 6.50 -14.86
N TYR A 167 6.44 5.44 -14.63
CA TYR A 167 7.87 5.53 -14.32
C TYR A 167 8.77 4.85 -15.34
N THR A 168 8.25 4.47 -16.48
CA THR A 168 8.99 3.94 -17.62
C THR A 168 9.02 4.88 -18.82
N SER A 169 8.20 5.94 -18.83
CA SER A 169 8.25 7.01 -19.83
C SER A 169 9.36 8.00 -19.48
N ASP A 170 10.40 8.02 -20.27
CA ASP A 170 11.42 9.07 -20.29
C ASP A 170 10.85 10.41 -20.74
#